data_5ebcc2784aa9bce62e110400c4843e5f
#
_entry.id   5ebcc2784aa9bce62e110400c4843e5f
#
_cell.length_a   1.000
_cell.length_b   1.000
_cell.length_c   1.000
_cell.angle_alpha   90.00
_cell.angle_beta   90.00
_cell.angle_gamma   90.00
#
_symmetry.space_group_name_H-M   'P 1'
#
loop_
_entity.id
_entity.type
_entity.pdbx_description
1 polymer ?
#
loop_
_entity_poly.entity_id
_entity_poly.type
_entity_poly.pdbx_seq_one_letter_code
_entity_poly.pdbx_strand_id
1 'polypeptide(L)'
;MRPSMATILCMKWGTKYGPEYVNRLHSMVRRHLTIPHRFVCLTDNRTGLNEDIETFSIPSLELPAGAPERGWTKLVSFSPALTAPGGPELKGDILFLDIDIVIVGSMNSFFEQPGDFLIIRDWQKGDYTGNSSVYRWRAGTYPDVLEYFRANLEAVRQRHRNEQEFLTAHLSAQGKVSYWPETWCRSFKRHCVKYFPFSLWQTPEIPDAAKIVVFHGLPNPPDALVGRSGKWYRRVLPTPWIAENWK
;
A
#
# COMPACT_ATOMS: atom_id res chain seq x y z
N MET A 1 18.42 19.54 13.73
CA MET A 1 18.37 18.08 13.53
C MET A 1 18.37 17.82 12.03
N ARG A 2 19.24 16.92 11.53
CA ARG A 2 19.11 16.47 10.15
C ARG A 2 17.76 15.74 10.05
N PRO A 3 16.91 16.00 9.02
CA PRO A 3 15.69 15.24 8.86
C PRO A 3 16.07 13.76 8.76
N SER A 4 15.40 12.90 9.54
CA SER A 4 15.58 11.46 9.41
C SER A 4 15.22 11.07 7.98
N MET A 5 16.10 10.31 7.33
CA MET A 5 15.88 9.87 5.96
C MET A 5 14.56 9.09 5.90
N ALA A 6 13.64 9.50 5.03
CA ALA A 6 12.37 8.83 4.81
C ALA A 6 12.60 7.44 4.20
N THR A 7 11.74 6.49 4.50
CA THR A 7 11.77 5.16 3.87
C THR A 7 10.46 4.88 3.16
N ILE A 8 10.55 4.51 1.90
CA ILE A 8 9.44 3.85 1.18
C ILE A 8 9.61 2.35 1.33
N LEU A 9 8.58 1.69 1.82
CA LEU A 9 8.55 0.24 1.96
C LEU A 9 7.46 -0.34 1.07
N CYS A 10 7.79 -1.33 0.28
CA CYS A 10 6.80 -2.14 -0.43
C CYS A 10 7.07 -3.62 -0.22
N MET A 11 6.11 -4.46 -0.62
CA MET A 11 6.23 -5.89 -0.46
C MET A 11 5.75 -6.61 -1.72
N LYS A 12 6.56 -7.54 -2.23
CA LYS A 12 6.23 -8.39 -3.38
C LYS A 12 6.51 -9.84 -3.03
N TRP A 13 5.49 -10.69 -3.10
CA TRP A 13 5.63 -12.13 -2.92
C TRP A 13 4.80 -12.91 -3.92
N GLY A 14 5.20 -14.17 -4.13
CA GLY A 14 4.54 -15.07 -5.06
C GLY A 14 4.60 -14.60 -6.51
N THR A 15 3.67 -15.08 -7.33
CA THR A 15 3.70 -14.90 -8.79
C THR A 15 2.57 -14.03 -9.35
N LYS A 16 1.71 -13.48 -8.49
CA LYS A 16 0.56 -12.67 -8.94
C LYS A 16 0.99 -11.41 -9.68
N TYR A 17 2.06 -10.77 -9.21
CA TYR A 17 2.63 -9.55 -9.80
C TYR A 17 4.07 -9.81 -10.21
N GLY A 18 4.44 -9.40 -11.41
CA GLY A 18 5.82 -9.46 -11.89
C GLY A 18 6.70 -8.35 -11.29
N PRO A 19 8.02 -8.42 -11.52
CA PRO A 19 8.98 -7.43 -11.01
C PRO A 19 8.71 -6.01 -11.56
N GLU A 20 8.07 -5.89 -12.72
CA GLU A 20 7.72 -4.61 -13.33
C GLU A 20 6.82 -3.74 -12.44
N TYR A 21 6.01 -4.33 -11.57
CA TYR A 21 5.20 -3.56 -10.62
C TYR A 21 6.07 -2.80 -9.61
N VAL A 22 7.08 -3.46 -9.05
CA VAL A 22 8.02 -2.85 -8.11
C VAL A 22 8.90 -1.83 -8.82
N ASN A 23 9.42 -2.16 -10.01
CA ASN A 23 10.26 -1.26 -10.80
C ASN A 23 9.52 0.04 -11.17
N ARG A 24 8.26 -0.07 -11.57
CA ARG A 24 7.40 1.08 -11.86
C ARG A 24 7.06 1.87 -10.60
N LEU A 25 6.74 1.19 -9.49
CA LEU A 25 6.53 1.88 -8.21
C LEU A 25 7.77 2.69 -7.82
N HIS A 26 8.96 2.09 -7.90
CA HIS A 26 10.22 2.78 -7.64
C HIS A 26 10.42 3.99 -8.55
N SER A 27 10.18 3.83 -9.85
CA SER A 27 10.25 4.93 -10.82
C SER A 27 9.24 6.05 -10.50
N MET A 28 8.00 5.71 -10.14
CA MET A 28 6.99 6.69 -9.73
C MET A 28 7.42 7.44 -8.46
N VAL A 29 7.93 6.74 -7.45
CA VAL A 29 8.44 7.37 -6.21
C VAL A 29 9.56 8.36 -6.54
N ARG A 30 10.53 7.99 -7.35
CA ARG A 30 11.63 8.89 -7.75
C ARG A 30 11.16 10.17 -8.46
N ARG A 31 10.05 10.10 -9.20
CA ARG A 31 9.49 11.29 -9.88
C ARG A 31 8.67 12.18 -8.94
N HIS A 32 8.05 11.63 -7.92
CA HIS A 32 7.06 12.31 -7.10
C HIS A 32 7.47 12.58 -5.65
N LEU A 33 8.61 12.01 -5.19
CA LEU A 33 9.16 12.24 -3.86
C LEU A 33 10.54 12.90 -3.98
N THR A 34 10.64 14.17 -3.63
CA THR A 34 11.85 14.96 -3.81
C THR A 34 12.75 15.03 -2.56
N ILE A 35 12.26 14.60 -1.40
CA ILE A 35 13.06 14.51 -0.19
C ILE A 35 14.01 13.29 -0.23
N PRO A 36 15.18 13.34 0.44
CA PRO A 36 16.06 12.18 0.54
C PRO A 36 15.34 10.98 1.15
N HIS A 37 15.39 9.83 0.44
CA HIS A 37 14.68 8.63 0.87
C HIS A 37 15.41 7.36 0.45
N ARG A 38 15.09 6.27 1.15
CA ARG A 38 15.40 4.89 0.76
C ARG A 38 14.16 4.27 0.12
N PHE A 39 14.38 3.35 -0.82
CA PHE A 39 13.32 2.51 -1.36
C PHE A 39 13.65 1.05 -1.07
N VAL A 40 12.85 0.42 -0.24
CA VAL A 40 13.05 -0.94 0.26
C VAL A 40 11.90 -1.84 -0.20
N CYS A 41 12.23 -2.96 -0.82
CA CYS A 41 11.28 -4.00 -1.21
C CYS A 41 11.54 -5.28 -0.40
N LEU A 42 10.55 -5.69 0.38
CA LEU A 42 10.56 -7.03 0.99
C LEU A 42 10.05 -8.02 -0.05
N THR A 43 10.86 -9.04 -0.37
CA THR A 43 10.49 -9.98 -1.44
C THR A 43 11.06 -11.39 -1.19
N ASP A 44 10.34 -12.38 -1.70
CA ASP A 44 10.80 -13.78 -1.81
C ASP A 44 11.64 -14.03 -3.07
N ASN A 45 11.60 -13.11 -4.05
CA ASN A 45 12.34 -13.24 -5.30
C ASN A 45 12.73 -11.86 -5.85
N ARG A 46 14.04 -11.59 -5.89
CA ARG A 46 14.62 -10.34 -6.41
C ARG A 46 14.84 -10.33 -7.93
N THR A 47 14.61 -11.43 -8.62
CA THR A 47 14.88 -11.54 -10.06
C THR A 47 14.06 -10.52 -10.85
N GLY A 48 14.73 -9.75 -11.70
CA GLY A 48 14.12 -8.71 -12.56
C GLY A 48 13.80 -7.39 -11.86
N LEU A 49 14.16 -7.23 -10.58
CA LEU A 49 14.13 -5.93 -9.91
C LEU A 49 15.35 -5.10 -10.31
N ASN A 50 15.17 -3.78 -10.40
CA ASN A 50 16.25 -2.84 -10.69
C ASN A 50 17.30 -2.90 -9.57
N GLU A 51 18.58 -2.72 -9.94
CA GLU A 51 19.73 -2.86 -9.03
C GLU A 51 19.76 -1.80 -7.91
N ASP A 52 19.15 -0.64 -8.14
CA ASP A 52 19.05 0.47 -7.19
C ASP A 52 17.89 0.31 -6.17
N ILE A 53 17.14 -0.80 -6.23
CA ILE A 53 16.14 -1.16 -5.23
C ILE A 53 16.79 -2.00 -4.13
N GLU A 54 16.73 -1.51 -2.89
CA GLU A 54 17.17 -2.29 -1.74
C GLU A 54 16.20 -3.45 -1.50
N THR A 55 16.69 -4.69 -1.55
CA THR A 55 15.85 -5.88 -1.40
C THR A 55 16.22 -6.69 -0.16
N PHE A 56 15.21 -7.10 0.60
CA PHE A 56 15.36 -7.97 1.76
C PHE A 56 14.31 -9.06 1.75
N SER A 57 14.63 -10.18 2.42
CA SER A 57 13.66 -11.26 2.60
C SER A 57 12.47 -10.80 3.44
N ILE A 58 11.29 -11.31 3.14
CA ILE A 58 10.08 -11.08 3.93
C ILE A 58 10.26 -11.80 5.28
N PRO A 59 10.17 -11.09 6.42
CA PRO A 59 10.17 -11.74 7.73
C PRO A 59 9.06 -12.78 7.84
N SER A 60 9.31 -13.86 8.57
CA SER A 60 8.29 -14.88 8.82
C SER A 60 7.11 -14.31 9.61
N LEU A 61 5.90 -14.66 9.19
CA LEU A 61 4.69 -14.35 9.96
C LEU A 61 4.55 -15.29 11.18
N GLU A 62 5.34 -16.39 11.21
CA GLU A 62 5.36 -17.40 12.29
C GLU A 62 3.98 -17.99 12.59
N LEU A 63 3.26 -18.34 11.53
CA LEU A 63 1.98 -19.03 11.65
C LEU A 63 2.14 -20.52 11.87
N PRO A 64 1.16 -21.18 12.51
CA PRO A 64 1.11 -22.65 12.57
C PRO A 64 1.14 -23.26 11.17
N ALA A 65 1.73 -24.47 11.07
CA ALA A 65 1.83 -25.18 9.80
C ALA A 65 0.46 -25.33 9.12
N GLY A 66 0.39 -25.01 7.83
CA GLY A 66 -0.86 -25.07 7.05
C GLY A 66 -1.82 -23.89 7.20
N ALA A 67 -1.54 -22.95 8.09
CA ALA A 67 -2.36 -21.74 8.18
C ALA A 67 -2.14 -20.84 6.94
N PRO A 68 -3.21 -20.40 6.24
CA PRO A 68 -3.05 -19.58 5.06
C PRO A 68 -2.59 -18.18 5.43
N GLU A 69 -1.48 -17.73 4.87
CA GLU A 69 -0.93 -16.37 5.12
C GLU A 69 -1.76 -15.29 4.43
N ARG A 70 -2.17 -15.49 3.19
CA ARG A 70 -2.95 -14.51 2.37
C ARG A 70 -2.40 -13.10 2.52
N GLY A 71 -3.29 -12.08 2.63
CA GLY A 71 -2.93 -10.68 2.85
C GLY A 71 -2.36 -10.38 4.25
N TRP A 72 -2.45 -11.31 5.22
CA TRP A 72 -1.92 -11.16 6.57
C TRP A 72 -0.41 -10.97 6.61
N THR A 73 0.30 -11.43 5.58
CA THR A 73 1.75 -11.22 5.42
C THR A 73 2.16 -9.75 5.55
N LYS A 74 1.30 -8.79 5.22
CA LYS A 74 1.61 -7.35 5.41
C LYS A 74 1.91 -6.97 6.86
N LEU A 75 1.40 -7.71 7.85
CA LEU A 75 1.66 -7.43 9.26
C LEU A 75 3.14 -7.56 9.63
N VAL A 76 3.95 -8.27 8.83
CA VAL A 76 5.40 -8.33 9.07
C VAL A 76 6.10 -6.99 8.85
N SER A 77 5.44 -5.98 8.29
CA SER A 77 5.94 -4.60 8.23
C SER A 77 6.17 -3.99 9.63
N PHE A 78 5.59 -4.59 10.67
CA PHE A 78 5.80 -4.23 12.08
C PHE A 78 6.82 -5.15 12.78
N SER A 79 7.46 -6.08 12.05
CA SER A 79 8.44 -7.00 12.63
C SER A 79 9.67 -6.25 13.16
N PRO A 80 10.12 -6.56 14.40
CA PRO A 80 11.38 -6.05 14.93
C PRO A 80 12.59 -6.35 14.05
N ALA A 81 12.55 -7.44 13.26
CA ALA A 81 13.61 -7.81 12.33
C ALA A 81 13.88 -6.70 11.27
N LEU A 82 12.92 -5.82 10.99
CA LEU A 82 13.13 -4.74 10.02
C LEU A 82 13.96 -3.58 10.58
N THR A 83 14.11 -3.49 11.89
CA THR A 83 14.91 -2.46 12.57
C THR A 83 16.21 -3.02 13.17
N ALA A 84 16.33 -4.36 13.22
CA ALA A 84 17.48 -5.05 13.80
C ALA A 84 18.71 -5.00 12.88
N PRO A 85 19.93 -5.12 13.44
CA PRO A 85 21.15 -5.29 12.68
C PRO A 85 21.10 -6.52 11.77
N GLY A 86 21.66 -6.39 10.56
CA GLY A 86 21.65 -7.44 9.54
C GLY A 86 20.38 -7.56 8.72
N GLY A 87 19.32 -6.82 9.08
CA GLY A 87 18.13 -6.61 8.28
C GLY A 87 18.20 -5.28 7.51
N PRO A 88 17.05 -4.74 7.07
CA PRO A 88 17.02 -3.44 6.39
C PRO A 88 17.35 -2.25 7.29
N GLU A 89 17.43 -2.45 8.61
CA GLU A 89 17.75 -1.44 9.62
C GLU A 89 16.92 -0.15 9.44
N LEU A 90 15.62 -0.30 9.29
CA LEU A 90 14.70 0.82 9.04
C LEU A 90 14.71 1.80 10.20
N LYS A 91 14.76 3.11 9.87
CA LYS A 91 14.80 4.22 10.83
C LYS A 91 13.88 5.34 10.36
N GLY A 92 13.39 6.14 11.32
CA GLY A 92 12.53 7.29 11.00
C GLY A 92 11.14 6.90 10.52
N ASP A 93 10.55 7.72 9.66
CA ASP A 93 9.22 7.49 9.13
C ASP A 93 9.25 6.54 7.93
N ILE A 94 8.39 5.54 7.95
CA ILE A 94 8.21 4.55 6.90
C ILE A 94 6.85 4.77 6.25
N LEU A 95 6.82 4.95 4.95
CA LEU A 95 5.61 4.97 4.14
C LEU A 95 5.50 3.65 3.37
N PHE A 96 4.53 2.82 3.74
CA PHE A 96 4.22 1.60 3.01
C PHE A 96 3.35 1.91 1.80
N LEU A 97 3.68 1.31 0.68
CA LEU A 97 2.95 1.41 -0.58
C LEU A 97 2.67 0.02 -1.16
N ASP A 98 1.41 -0.27 -1.50
CA ASP A 98 1.10 -1.40 -2.36
C ASP A 98 1.73 -1.22 -3.74
N ILE A 99 2.08 -2.32 -4.38
CA ILE A 99 2.78 -2.27 -5.69
C ILE A 99 1.84 -2.07 -6.88
N ASP A 100 0.54 -2.18 -6.67
CA ASP A 100 -0.49 -1.99 -7.70
C ASP A 100 -1.21 -0.64 -7.61
N ILE A 101 -0.53 0.38 -7.11
CA ILE A 101 -0.99 1.78 -7.09
C ILE A 101 -0.40 2.57 -8.25
N VAL A 102 -0.99 3.73 -8.55
CA VAL A 102 -0.43 4.72 -9.48
C VAL A 102 -0.26 6.05 -8.77
N ILE A 103 0.98 6.56 -8.73
CA ILE A 103 1.29 7.87 -8.14
C ILE A 103 1.11 8.93 -9.23
N VAL A 104 0.26 9.93 -8.95
CA VAL A 104 -0.14 10.97 -9.91
C VAL A 104 0.18 12.38 -9.43
N GLY A 105 0.70 12.54 -8.21
CA GLY A 105 1.02 13.84 -7.61
C GLY A 105 2.15 13.76 -6.59
N SER A 106 2.59 14.91 -6.09
CA SER A 106 3.69 15.02 -5.12
C SER A 106 3.43 14.22 -3.85
N MET A 107 4.44 13.47 -3.40
CA MET A 107 4.39 12.64 -2.20
C MET A 107 5.03 13.28 -0.97
N ASN A 108 5.66 14.45 -1.06
CA ASN A 108 6.35 15.07 0.06
C ASN A 108 5.44 15.25 1.28
N SER A 109 4.20 15.67 1.04
CA SER A 109 3.20 15.89 2.09
C SER A 109 2.84 14.65 2.90
N PHE A 110 3.08 13.44 2.39
CA PHE A 110 2.89 12.21 3.18
C PHE A 110 3.86 12.12 4.36
N PHE A 111 4.99 12.82 4.30
CA PHE A 111 5.97 12.88 5.39
C PHE A 111 5.83 14.14 6.25
N GLU A 112 5.04 15.12 5.81
CA GLU A 112 4.76 16.37 6.53
C GLU A 112 3.48 16.27 7.39
N GLN A 113 2.54 15.40 7.02
CA GLN A 113 1.26 15.24 7.71
C GLN A 113 1.48 14.73 9.14
N PRO A 114 0.98 15.43 10.17
CA PRO A 114 1.09 14.95 11.55
C PRO A 114 0.24 13.71 11.82
N GLY A 115 0.71 12.85 12.71
CA GLY A 115 0.02 11.64 13.14
C GLY A 115 1.00 10.49 13.42
N ASP A 116 0.67 9.65 14.39
CA ASP A 116 1.48 8.51 14.81
C ASP A 116 1.42 7.36 13.79
N PHE A 117 0.19 7.01 13.40
CA PHE A 117 -0.10 6.03 12.37
C PHE A 117 -1.13 6.62 11.40
N LEU A 118 -0.71 6.85 10.16
CA LEU A 118 -1.59 7.39 9.12
C LEU A 118 -1.93 6.32 8.09
N ILE A 119 -3.21 6.21 7.75
CA ILE A 119 -3.73 5.21 6.81
C ILE A 119 -4.82 5.83 5.93
N ILE A 120 -5.14 5.23 4.80
CA ILE A 120 -6.30 5.63 4.00
C ILE A 120 -7.58 5.27 4.77
N ARG A 121 -8.57 6.17 4.81
CA ARG A 121 -9.92 5.80 5.24
C ARG A 121 -10.57 4.94 4.15
N ASP A 122 -11.11 3.77 4.50
CA ASP A 122 -11.77 2.90 3.53
C ASP A 122 -12.97 3.62 2.90
N TRP A 123 -13.06 3.55 1.58
CA TRP A 123 -14.11 4.22 0.80
C TRP A 123 -15.44 3.46 0.79
N GLN A 124 -15.49 2.25 1.32
CA GLN A 124 -16.66 1.36 1.17
C GLN A 124 -17.61 1.43 2.36
N LYS A 125 -17.10 1.80 3.50
CA LYS A 125 -17.86 1.72 4.75
C LYS A 125 -17.81 3.05 5.47
N GLY A 126 -18.94 3.49 5.97
CA GLY A 126 -19.03 4.58 6.93
C GLY A 126 -18.35 4.25 8.27
N ASP A 127 -17.70 3.09 8.35
CA ASP A 127 -16.95 2.64 9.51
C ASP A 127 -15.53 3.18 9.44
N TYR A 128 -14.91 3.36 10.60
CA TYR A 128 -13.56 3.87 10.79
C TYR A 128 -12.48 2.84 10.39
N THR A 129 -12.71 2.05 9.35
CA THR A 129 -11.77 1.07 8.84
C THR A 129 -10.76 1.73 7.91
N GLY A 130 -9.49 1.34 8.01
CA GLY A 130 -8.43 1.78 7.10
C GLY A 130 -8.33 0.89 5.87
N ASN A 131 -7.77 1.45 4.79
CA ASN A 131 -7.29 0.69 3.65
C ASN A 131 -5.75 0.71 3.65
N SER A 132 -5.13 -0.47 3.72
CA SER A 132 -3.70 -0.66 3.92
C SER A 132 -2.85 -0.53 2.64
N SER A 133 -3.37 0.08 1.60
CA SER A 133 -2.57 0.30 0.38
C SER A 133 -1.54 1.42 0.54
N VAL A 134 -1.81 2.39 1.43
CA VAL A 134 -0.88 3.48 1.77
C VAL A 134 -1.01 3.80 3.24
N TYR A 135 0.03 3.54 4.03
CA TYR A 135 0.08 3.89 5.45
C TYR A 135 1.49 4.27 5.90
N ARG A 136 1.58 5.13 6.90
CA ARG A 136 2.84 5.60 7.47
C ARG A 136 2.88 5.39 8.97
N TRP A 137 4.06 4.98 9.45
CA TRP A 137 4.38 4.89 10.88
C TRP A 137 5.88 5.15 11.09
N ARG A 138 6.28 5.25 12.34
CA ARG A 138 7.70 5.38 12.71
C ARG A 138 8.32 4.00 12.92
N ALA A 139 9.49 3.75 12.39
CA ALA A 139 10.24 2.50 12.54
C ALA A 139 10.36 2.08 14.00
N GLY A 140 10.12 0.80 14.30
CA GLY A 140 10.21 0.23 15.64
C GLY A 140 9.03 0.55 16.56
N THR A 141 8.03 1.33 16.10
CA THR A 141 6.78 1.46 16.84
C THR A 141 5.83 0.30 16.50
N TYR A 142 4.93 -0.02 17.41
CA TYR A 142 3.86 -1.02 17.23
C TYR A 142 4.33 -2.48 17.01
N PRO A 143 5.37 -2.99 17.70
CA PRO A 143 5.71 -4.42 17.62
C PRO A 143 4.55 -5.30 18.12
N ASP A 144 3.73 -4.76 19.02
CA ASP A 144 2.53 -5.37 19.58
C ASP A 144 1.48 -5.77 18.53
N VAL A 145 1.44 -5.13 17.36
CA VAL A 145 0.57 -5.52 16.25
C VAL A 145 0.83 -6.96 15.83
N LEU A 146 2.10 -7.30 15.60
CA LEU A 146 2.51 -8.63 15.16
C LEU A 146 2.45 -9.63 16.32
N GLU A 147 2.88 -9.24 17.50
CA GLU A 147 2.84 -10.06 18.71
C GLU A 147 1.41 -10.45 19.08
N TYR A 148 0.50 -9.47 19.11
CA TYR A 148 -0.92 -9.73 19.39
C TYR A 148 -1.55 -10.65 18.34
N PHE A 149 -1.26 -10.41 17.05
CA PHE A 149 -1.76 -11.24 15.97
C PHE A 149 -1.33 -12.71 16.13
N ARG A 150 -0.04 -12.95 16.41
CA ARG A 150 0.51 -14.30 16.63
C ARG A 150 -0.13 -15.00 17.83
N ALA A 151 -0.25 -14.29 18.95
CA ALA A 151 -0.83 -14.81 20.18
C ALA A 151 -2.34 -15.10 20.09
N ASN A 152 -3.05 -14.41 19.19
CA ASN A 152 -4.52 -14.46 19.11
C ASN A 152 -5.02 -14.79 17.70
N LEU A 153 -4.26 -15.55 16.92
CA LEU A 153 -4.47 -15.81 15.49
C LEU A 153 -5.93 -16.17 15.16
N GLU A 154 -6.48 -17.18 15.82
CA GLU A 154 -7.83 -17.67 15.50
C GLU A 154 -8.91 -16.62 15.82
N ALA A 155 -8.83 -15.97 16.98
CA ALA A 155 -9.77 -14.94 17.38
C ALA A 155 -9.72 -13.72 16.43
N VAL A 156 -8.51 -13.31 16.02
CA VAL A 156 -8.34 -12.21 15.07
C VAL A 156 -8.94 -12.56 13.72
N ARG A 157 -8.70 -13.76 13.22
CA ARG A 157 -9.19 -14.21 11.89
C ARG A 157 -10.71 -14.46 11.88
N GLN A 158 -11.30 -14.80 13.01
CA GLN A 158 -12.75 -14.91 13.14
C GLN A 158 -13.41 -13.52 13.17
N ARG A 159 -12.78 -12.56 13.84
CA ARG A 159 -13.32 -11.21 14.04
C ARG A 159 -13.09 -10.27 12.85
N HIS A 160 -11.97 -10.43 12.15
CA HIS A 160 -11.55 -9.54 11.07
C HIS A 160 -11.36 -10.31 9.75
N ARG A 161 -11.87 -9.78 8.65
CA ARG A 161 -11.82 -10.42 7.33
C ARG A 161 -10.43 -10.39 6.71
N ASN A 162 -9.63 -9.39 7.08
CA ASN A 162 -8.30 -9.15 6.53
C ASN A 162 -7.42 -8.34 7.49
N GLU A 163 -6.15 -8.19 7.14
CA GLU A 163 -5.15 -7.50 7.94
C GLU A 163 -5.46 -6.02 8.18
N GLN A 164 -6.06 -5.33 7.20
CA GLN A 164 -6.35 -3.89 7.34
C GLN A 164 -7.46 -3.63 8.36
N GLU A 165 -8.47 -4.48 8.46
CA GLU A 165 -9.50 -4.39 9.49
C GLU A 165 -8.90 -4.61 10.88
N PHE A 166 -8.07 -5.65 11.04
CA PHE A 166 -7.38 -5.91 12.30
C PHE A 166 -6.44 -4.78 12.67
N LEU A 167 -5.55 -4.37 11.77
CA LEU A 167 -4.56 -3.32 11.99
C LEU A 167 -5.24 -2.01 12.45
N THR A 168 -6.29 -1.62 11.73
CA THR A 168 -7.02 -0.40 12.07
C THR A 168 -7.71 -0.52 13.42
N ALA A 169 -8.40 -1.64 13.69
CA ALA A 169 -9.09 -1.84 14.96
C ALA A 169 -8.10 -1.87 16.15
N HIS A 170 -6.98 -2.59 16.00
CA HIS A 170 -5.96 -2.73 17.04
C HIS A 170 -5.33 -1.37 17.40
N LEU A 171 -4.93 -0.59 16.41
CA LEU A 171 -4.31 0.72 16.63
C LEU A 171 -5.33 1.81 16.99
N SER A 172 -6.59 1.73 16.52
CA SER A 172 -7.66 2.65 16.94
C SER A 172 -8.00 2.49 18.41
N ALA A 173 -8.01 1.26 18.93
CA ALA A 173 -8.22 1.00 20.36
C ALA A 173 -7.16 1.66 21.24
N GLN A 174 -5.98 1.95 20.68
CA GLN A 174 -4.88 2.65 21.34
C GLN A 174 -4.88 4.18 21.08
N GLY A 175 -5.85 4.70 20.30
CA GLY A 175 -5.91 6.12 19.91
C GLY A 175 -4.82 6.55 18.94
N LYS A 176 -4.20 5.62 18.18
CA LYS A 176 -3.03 5.88 17.34
C LYS A 176 -3.36 6.18 15.88
N VAL A 177 -4.56 5.85 15.41
CA VAL A 177 -4.94 5.98 14.01
C VAL A 177 -5.32 7.41 13.66
N SER A 178 -4.70 7.92 12.60
CA SER A 178 -5.09 9.10 11.86
C SER A 178 -5.32 8.74 10.40
N TYR A 179 -6.09 9.54 9.68
CA TYR A 179 -6.37 9.29 8.28
C TYR A 179 -5.73 10.34 7.38
N TRP A 180 -5.27 9.90 6.21
CA TRP A 180 -4.87 10.84 5.16
C TRP A 180 -6.04 11.75 4.77
N PRO A 181 -5.78 13.00 4.33
CA PRO A 181 -6.80 13.80 3.66
C PRO A 181 -7.47 12.99 2.54
N GLU A 182 -8.80 13.00 2.51
CA GLU A 182 -9.58 12.11 1.63
C GLU A 182 -9.27 12.27 0.14
N THR A 183 -8.83 13.45 -0.27
CA THR A 183 -8.47 13.73 -1.66
C THR A 183 -7.16 13.10 -2.11
N TRP A 184 -6.23 12.77 -1.19
CA TRP A 184 -4.88 12.33 -1.56
C TRP A 184 -4.82 10.92 -2.13
N CYS A 185 -5.57 9.99 -1.52
CA CYS A 185 -5.61 8.59 -1.94
C CYS A 185 -7.01 8.27 -2.47
N ARG A 186 -7.13 8.03 -3.76
CA ARG A 186 -8.42 7.83 -4.42
C ARG A 186 -8.52 6.43 -5.01
N SER A 187 -9.69 5.80 -4.89
CA SER A 187 -9.94 4.51 -5.50
C SER A 187 -10.21 4.67 -7.01
N PHE A 188 -9.50 3.94 -7.85
CA PHE A 188 -9.75 3.92 -9.28
C PHE A 188 -11.23 3.65 -9.60
N LYS A 189 -11.78 2.59 -9.01
CA LYS A 189 -13.16 2.15 -9.29
C LYS A 189 -14.24 3.11 -8.83
N ARG A 190 -13.97 3.88 -7.76
CA ARG A 190 -14.99 4.69 -7.09
C ARG A 190 -14.91 6.15 -7.44
N HIS A 191 -13.71 6.63 -7.80
CA HIS A 191 -13.48 8.05 -7.97
C HIS A 191 -12.99 8.42 -9.37
N CYS A 192 -12.31 7.50 -10.09
CA CYS A 192 -11.87 7.76 -11.46
C CYS A 192 -12.92 7.32 -12.48
N VAL A 193 -13.55 6.16 -12.25
CA VAL A 193 -14.58 5.62 -13.15
C VAL A 193 -15.90 6.36 -12.93
N LYS A 194 -16.48 6.90 -13.99
CA LYS A 194 -17.78 7.59 -13.93
C LYS A 194 -18.91 6.58 -13.65
N TYR A 195 -19.97 7.06 -12.99
CA TYR A 195 -21.16 6.24 -12.75
C TYR A 195 -21.92 5.95 -14.05
N PHE A 196 -22.64 4.82 -14.08
CA PHE A 196 -23.58 4.52 -15.15
C PHE A 196 -24.67 5.61 -15.25
N PRO A 197 -25.04 6.09 -16.45
CA PRO A 197 -24.61 5.59 -17.78
C PRO A 197 -23.30 6.22 -18.31
N PHE A 198 -22.75 7.25 -17.70
CA PHE A 198 -21.60 8.02 -18.20
C PHE A 198 -20.35 7.17 -18.44
N SER A 199 -20.15 6.09 -17.67
CA SER A 199 -19.04 5.14 -17.88
C SER A 199 -19.07 4.41 -19.23
N LEU A 200 -20.16 4.55 -20.02
CA LEU A 200 -20.26 3.95 -21.35
C LEU A 200 -19.47 4.74 -22.41
N TRP A 201 -19.26 6.04 -22.21
CA TRP A 201 -18.60 6.94 -23.18
C TRP A 201 -17.58 7.91 -22.57
N GLN A 202 -17.48 8.01 -21.26
CA GLN A 202 -16.47 8.82 -20.60
C GLN A 202 -15.34 7.97 -20.05
N THR A 203 -14.10 8.37 -20.35
CA THR A 203 -12.91 7.72 -19.82
C THR A 203 -12.74 8.03 -18.33
N PRO A 204 -12.14 7.11 -17.53
CA PRO A 204 -11.76 7.41 -16.16
C PRO A 204 -10.80 8.62 -16.11
N GLU A 205 -11.01 9.50 -15.14
CA GLU A 205 -10.22 10.71 -14.93
C GLU A 205 -9.52 10.68 -13.58
N ILE A 206 -8.38 11.36 -13.48
CA ILE A 206 -7.71 11.57 -12.19
C ILE A 206 -8.53 12.60 -11.39
N PRO A 207 -9.02 12.27 -10.19
CA PRO A 207 -9.75 13.25 -9.37
C PRO A 207 -8.84 14.39 -8.92
N ASP A 208 -9.43 15.58 -8.75
CA ASP A 208 -8.72 16.76 -8.27
C ASP A 208 -8.00 16.48 -6.94
N ALA A 209 -6.80 17.04 -6.81
CA ALA A 209 -5.91 16.90 -5.66
C ALA A 209 -5.50 15.45 -5.32
N ALA A 210 -5.80 14.46 -6.18
CA ALA A 210 -5.32 13.12 -6.00
C ALA A 210 -3.78 13.07 -6.15
N LYS A 211 -3.14 12.31 -5.25
CA LYS A 211 -1.70 12.05 -5.25
C LYS A 211 -1.42 10.60 -5.58
N ILE A 212 -2.28 9.70 -5.13
CA ILE A 212 -2.19 8.26 -5.37
C ILE A 212 -3.56 7.74 -5.78
N VAL A 213 -3.60 6.96 -6.86
CA VAL A 213 -4.76 6.18 -7.27
C VAL A 213 -4.53 4.72 -6.91
N VAL A 214 -5.44 4.17 -6.09
CA VAL A 214 -5.37 2.81 -5.56
C VAL A 214 -6.23 1.86 -6.39
N PHE A 215 -5.64 0.74 -6.79
CA PHE A 215 -6.28 -0.34 -7.51
C PHE A 215 -6.51 -1.52 -6.56
N HIS A 216 -7.72 -1.70 -6.08
CA HIS A 216 -8.07 -2.81 -5.18
C HIS A 216 -8.83 -3.91 -5.93
N GLY A 217 -8.14 -4.99 -6.24
CA GLY A 217 -8.63 -6.05 -7.13
C GLY A 217 -8.78 -5.56 -8.59
N LEU A 218 -9.44 -6.33 -9.45
CA LEU A 218 -9.59 -5.98 -10.86
C LEU A 218 -10.46 -4.73 -11.08
N PRO A 219 -10.11 -3.87 -12.07
CA PRO A 219 -8.91 -3.96 -12.89
C PRO A 219 -7.64 -3.59 -12.11
N ASN A 220 -6.49 -4.11 -12.54
CA ASN A 220 -5.16 -3.60 -12.18
C ASN A 220 -4.76 -2.48 -13.16
N PRO A 221 -3.67 -1.73 -12.92
CA PRO A 221 -3.23 -0.66 -13.84
C PRO A 221 -3.13 -1.08 -15.30
N PRO A 222 -2.47 -2.22 -15.68
CA PRO A 222 -2.40 -2.63 -17.10
C PRO A 222 -3.77 -2.99 -17.68
N ASP A 223 -4.70 -3.52 -16.88
CA ASP A 223 -6.05 -3.82 -17.37
C ASP A 223 -6.82 -2.53 -17.67
N ALA A 224 -6.76 -1.55 -16.75
CA ALA A 224 -7.44 -0.29 -16.92
C ALA A 224 -6.88 0.53 -18.09
N LEU A 225 -5.57 0.44 -18.35
CA LEU A 225 -4.93 1.08 -19.50
C LEU A 225 -5.62 0.68 -20.81
N VAL A 226 -5.95 -0.60 -20.97
CA VAL A 226 -6.58 -1.14 -22.19
C VAL A 226 -8.11 -1.31 -22.10
N GLY A 227 -8.72 -0.81 -21.02
CA GLY A 227 -10.17 -0.84 -20.84
C GLY A 227 -10.74 -2.19 -20.40
N ARG A 228 -9.94 -3.06 -19.76
CA ARG A 228 -10.42 -4.31 -19.18
C ARG A 228 -10.93 -4.07 -17.78
N SER A 229 -12.19 -4.39 -17.50
CA SER A 229 -12.78 -4.18 -16.16
C SER A 229 -12.62 -5.36 -15.21
N GLY A 230 -12.32 -6.54 -15.74
CA GLY A 230 -12.32 -7.80 -15.00
C GLY A 230 -13.69 -8.33 -14.59
N LYS A 231 -14.78 -7.61 -14.92
CA LYS A 231 -16.17 -8.02 -14.65
C LYS A 231 -17.07 -7.62 -15.83
N TRP A 232 -17.89 -8.54 -16.34
CA TRP A 232 -18.74 -8.34 -17.51
C TRP A 232 -19.76 -7.19 -17.35
N TYR A 233 -20.24 -6.95 -16.12
CA TYR A 233 -21.22 -5.91 -15.81
C TYR A 233 -20.62 -4.52 -15.49
N ARG A 234 -19.29 -4.42 -15.48
CA ARG A 234 -18.60 -3.15 -15.22
C ARG A 234 -17.81 -2.76 -16.47
N ARG A 235 -18.19 -1.66 -17.09
CA ARG A 235 -17.44 -1.11 -18.21
C ARG A 235 -16.40 -0.12 -17.70
N VAL A 236 -15.18 -0.26 -18.16
CA VAL A 236 -14.09 0.69 -17.99
C VAL A 236 -13.54 0.96 -19.38
N LEU A 237 -13.50 2.22 -19.77
CA LEU A 237 -12.88 2.60 -21.03
C LEU A 237 -11.35 2.65 -20.88
N PRO A 238 -10.58 2.53 -21.99
CA PRO A 238 -9.14 2.71 -21.96
C PRO A 238 -8.76 3.99 -21.24
N THR A 239 -7.76 3.92 -20.37
CA THR A 239 -7.39 4.99 -19.43
C THR A 239 -5.95 5.44 -19.72
N PRO A 240 -5.72 6.36 -20.69
CA PRO A 240 -4.39 6.72 -21.19
C PRO A 240 -3.45 7.31 -20.13
N TRP A 241 -3.95 8.09 -19.18
CA TRP A 241 -3.13 8.70 -18.12
C TRP A 241 -2.38 7.67 -17.26
N ILE A 242 -2.80 6.39 -17.29
CA ILE A 242 -2.06 5.32 -16.62
C ILE A 242 -0.70 5.12 -17.30
N ALA A 243 -0.61 5.12 -18.63
CA ALA A 243 0.67 4.99 -19.34
C ALA A 243 1.62 6.15 -19.04
N GLU A 244 1.09 7.34 -18.80
CA GLU A 244 1.86 8.54 -18.48
C GLU A 244 2.46 8.50 -17.07
N ASN A 245 1.75 7.89 -16.13
CA ASN A 245 2.11 7.90 -14.71
C ASN A 245 2.71 6.57 -14.24
N TRP A 246 2.20 5.43 -14.68
CA TRP A 246 2.62 4.08 -14.27
C TRP A 246 3.79 3.56 -15.13
N LYS A 247 4.96 4.19 -15.01
CA LYS A 247 6.17 3.89 -15.77
C LYS A 247 7.44 4.10 -14.92
#